data_04ba6fdf42b635d77368591a18ed4fa6
#
_entry.id   04ba6fdf42b635d77368591a18ed4fa6
#
_cell.length_a   1.000
_cell.length_b   1.000
_cell.length_c   1.000
_cell.angle_alpha   90.00
_cell.angle_beta   90.00
_cell.angle_gamma   90.00
#
_symmetry.space_group_name_H-M   'P 1'
#
loop_
_entity.id
_entity.type
_entity.pdbx_description
1 polymer ?
#
loop_
_entity_poly.entity_id
_entity_poly.type
_entity_poly.pdbx_seq_one_letter_code
_entity_poly.pdbx_strand_id
1 'polypeptide(L)'
;EGLTIKGKPLKDHLEAKDHHEALDMVYELIKHDTQPALSEQLIRTLHQLVVKKTDEEYAGKYRTSNVYIGGADHVPPDALQVSADMKRLMSWFAKEQRHLHTVELAALLHHKLVYIHPFFDGNGRTARLVMNVILMRAGYPLAVILKNDRQKYYKALQAADKGNFSMIVKFVVQAVERSLDIYLKTLTPTSLQR
;
A
#
# COMPACT_ATOMS: atom_id res chain seq x y z
N GLU A 1 -20.93 -11.35 16.73
CA GLU A 1 -21.79 -10.16 16.83
C GLU A 1 -20.91 -8.91 16.66
N GLY A 2 -21.01 -8.24 15.48
CA GLY A 2 -20.20 -7.08 15.17
C GLY A 2 -20.70 -5.82 15.86
N LEU A 3 -20.21 -5.54 17.05
CA LEU A 3 -20.42 -4.24 17.69
C LEU A 3 -19.69 -3.17 16.87
N THR A 4 -20.43 -2.26 16.28
CA THR A 4 -19.86 -1.09 15.62
C THR A 4 -19.43 -0.06 16.66
N ILE A 5 -18.28 0.58 16.44
CA ILE A 5 -17.86 1.72 17.28
C ILE A 5 -18.89 2.83 17.10
N LYS A 6 -19.49 3.29 18.21
CA LYS A 6 -20.52 4.33 18.22
C LYS A 6 -20.09 5.54 17.37
N GLY A 7 -20.93 5.92 16.39
CA GLY A 7 -20.66 7.05 15.50
C GLY A 7 -19.80 6.74 14.27
N LYS A 8 -19.44 5.47 14.02
CA LYS A 8 -18.73 5.06 12.81
C LYS A 8 -19.63 4.23 11.89
N PRO A 9 -19.61 4.46 10.57
CA PRO A 9 -20.31 3.62 9.61
C PRO A 9 -19.87 2.15 9.71
N LEU A 10 -20.78 1.21 9.48
CA LEU A 10 -20.44 -0.21 9.42
C LEU A 10 -19.35 -0.49 8.37
N LYS A 11 -19.39 0.21 7.26
CA LYS A 11 -18.37 0.12 6.20
C LYS A 11 -16.95 0.33 6.75
N ASP A 12 -16.72 1.38 7.55
CA ASP A 12 -15.40 1.69 8.13
C ASP A 12 -14.90 0.54 9.03
N HIS A 13 -15.80 -0.11 9.75
CA HIS A 13 -15.49 -1.25 10.60
C HIS A 13 -15.09 -2.48 9.75
N LEU A 14 -15.86 -2.75 8.71
CA LEU A 14 -15.57 -3.87 7.79
C LEU A 14 -14.26 -3.64 7.05
N GLU A 15 -13.99 -2.42 6.60
CA GLU A 15 -12.71 -2.05 5.96
C GLU A 15 -11.51 -2.28 6.87
N ALA A 16 -11.62 -1.93 8.16
CA ALA A 16 -10.55 -2.17 9.12
C ALA A 16 -10.32 -3.68 9.32
N LYS A 17 -11.37 -4.48 9.37
CA LYS A 17 -11.30 -5.93 9.53
C LYS A 17 -10.71 -6.61 8.30
N ASP A 18 -11.15 -6.22 7.11
CA ASP A 18 -10.60 -6.72 5.84
C ASP A 18 -9.11 -6.36 5.69
N HIS A 19 -8.74 -5.15 6.11
CA HIS A 19 -7.34 -4.73 6.07
C HIS A 19 -6.46 -5.52 7.04
N HIS A 20 -6.98 -5.89 8.22
CA HIS A 20 -6.28 -6.75 9.17
C HIS A 20 -6.06 -8.16 8.57
N GLU A 21 -7.09 -8.79 8.04
CA GLU A 21 -6.98 -10.08 7.35
C GLU A 21 -5.96 -10.06 6.20
N ALA A 22 -5.93 -8.97 5.43
CA ALA A 22 -4.96 -8.79 4.35
C ALA A 22 -3.52 -8.59 4.88
N LEU A 23 -3.35 -7.94 6.02
CA LEU A 23 -2.06 -7.78 6.67
C LEU A 23 -1.54 -9.11 7.23
N ASP A 24 -2.40 -9.92 7.83
CA ASP A 24 -2.05 -11.27 8.31
C ASP A 24 -1.54 -12.13 7.15
N MET A 25 -2.19 -12.07 5.98
CA MET A 25 -1.69 -12.73 4.78
C MET A 25 -0.28 -12.24 4.40
N VAL A 26 -0.02 -10.94 4.49
CA VAL A 26 1.33 -10.39 4.20
C VAL A 26 2.36 -10.96 5.17
N TYR A 27 2.06 -11.07 6.47
CA TYR A 27 2.95 -11.68 7.45
C TYR A 27 3.22 -13.15 7.13
N GLU A 28 2.20 -13.94 6.81
CA GLU A 28 2.37 -15.34 6.42
C GLU A 28 3.18 -15.51 5.13
N LEU A 29 2.96 -14.64 4.13
CA LEU A 29 3.76 -14.62 2.90
C LEU A 29 5.26 -14.40 3.16
N ILE A 30 5.61 -13.64 4.18
CA ILE A 30 7.00 -13.29 4.50
C ILE A 30 7.64 -14.36 5.37
N LYS A 31 6.89 -14.95 6.27
CA LYS A 31 7.35 -16.01 7.17
C LYS A 31 7.73 -17.30 6.46
N HIS A 32 7.00 -17.66 5.42
CA HIS A 32 7.25 -18.85 4.63
C HIS A 32 8.05 -18.48 3.39
N ASP A 33 9.34 -18.76 3.36
CA ASP A 33 10.33 -18.42 2.31
C ASP A 33 9.97 -18.93 0.87
N THR A 34 8.75 -19.44 0.68
CA THR A 34 8.16 -19.88 -0.60
C THR A 34 7.50 -18.74 -1.37
N GLN A 35 8.09 -17.56 -1.37
CA GLN A 35 7.40 -16.33 -1.77
C GLN A 35 7.25 -16.20 -3.28
N PRO A 36 6.03 -16.09 -3.80
CA PRO A 36 5.86 -15.69 -5.19
C PRO A 36 6.47 -14.28 -5.37
N ALA A 37 7.21 -14.10 -6.46
CA ALA A 37 7.65 -12.75 -6.85
C ALA A 37 6.45 -11.80 -6.87
N LEU A 38 6.67 -10.50 -6.64
CA LEU A 38 5.60 -9.52 -6.82
C LEU A 38 5.00 -9.68 -8.23
N SER A 39 3.70 -9.87 -8.29
CA SER A 39 2.97 -10.14 -9.53
C SER A 39 1.62 -9.43 -9.53
N GLU A 40 1.03 -9.25 -10.71
CA GLU A 40 -0.35 -8.75 -10.82
C GLU A 40 -1.32 -9.64 -10.02
N GLN A 41 -1.11 -10.95 -10.03
CA GLN A 41 -1.97 -11.88 -9.28
C GLN A 41 -1.89 -11.61 -7.78
N LEU A 42 -0.69 -11.39 -7.21
CA LEU A 42 -0.55 -11.06 -5.80
C LEU A 42 -1.24 -9.73 -5.46
N ILE A 43 -1.08 -8.70 -6.31
CA ILE A 43 -1.76 -7.40 -6.12
C ILE A 43 -3.28 -7.58 -6.11
N ARG A 44 -3.83 -8.36 -7.04
CA ARG A 44 -5.26 -8.64 -7.11
C ARG A 44 -5.76 -9.46 -5.92
N THR A 45 -4.97 -10.42 -5.44
CA THR A 45 -5.30 -11.21 -4.24
C THR A 45 -5.32 -10.31 -2.99
N LEU A 46 -4.33 -9.43 -2.81
CA LEU A 46 -4.34 -8.45 -1.72
C LEU A 46 -5.54 -7.51 -1.80
N HIS A 47 -5.87 -7.02 -3.01
CA HIS A 47 -7.08 -6.21 -3.20
C HIS A 47 -8.35 -6.97 -2.86
N GLN A 48 -8.47 -8.24 -3.27
CA GLN A 48 -9.63 -9.07 -2.96
C GLN A 48 -9.86 -9.15 -1.44
N LEU A 49 -8.81 -9.31 -0.64
CA LEU A 49 -8.91 -9.32 0.82
C LEU A 49 -9.30 -7.94 1.38
N VAL A 50 -8.73 -6.86 0.83
CA VAL A 50 -8.96 -5.48 1.29
C VAL A 50 -10.42 -5.03 1.16
N VAL A 51 -11.15 -5.59 0.19
CA VAL A 51 -12.56 -5.20 -0.07
C VAL A 51 -13.55 -6.36 0.10
N LYS A 52 -13.12 -7.48 0.63
CA LYS A 52 -13.88 -8.75 0.71
C LYS A 52 -15.29 -8.59 1.26
N LYS A 53 -15.46 -7.77 2.30
CA LYS A 53 -16.75 -7.56 2.98
C LYS A 53 -17.45 -6.26 2.57
N THR A 54 -16.79 -5.41 1.81
CA THR A 54 -17.30 -4.09 1.43
C THR A 54 -17.65 -3.98 -0.04
N ASP A 55 -17.03 -4.80 -0.90
CA ASP A 55 -17.23 -4.79 -2.35
C ASP A 55 -16.85 -6.15 -2.97
N GLU A 56 -17.58 -7.21 -2.61
CA GLU A 56 -17.29 -8.58 -3.03
C GLU A 56 -17.36 -8.75 -4.55
N GLU A 57 -18.26 -8.04 -5.21
CA GLU A 57 -18.47 -8.13 -6.67
C GLU A 57 -17.22 -7.75 -7.46
N TYR A 58 -16.51 -6.70 -7.03
CA TYR A 58 -15.31 -6.19 -7.71
C TYR A 58 -14.00 -6.61 -7.04
N ALA A 59 -14.07 -7.47 -6.02
CA ALA A 59 -12.91 -7.94 -5.29
C ALA A 59 -11.89 -8.63 -6.21
N GLY A 60 -10.67 -8.10 -6.27
CA GLY A 60 -9.58 -8.60 -7.12
C GLY A 60 -9.75 -8.36 -8.62
N LYS A 61 -10.78 -7.61 -9.06
CA LYS A 61 -11.03 -7.31 -10.47
C LYS A 61 -10.64 -5.88 -10.80
N TYR A 62 -9.97 -5.67 -11.94
CA TYR A 62 -9.71 -4.32 -12.43
C TYR A 62 -11.02 -3.64 -12.84
N ARG A 63 -11.07 -2.32 -12.65
CA ARG A 63 -12.22 -1.51 -13.05
C ARG A 63 -12.43 -1.55 -14.56
N THR A 64 -13.68 -1.52 -14.94
CA THR A 64 -14.13 -1.56 -16.34
C THR A 64 -14.69 -0.21 -16.81
N SER A 65 -14.77 0.78 -15.91
CA SER A 65 -15.15 2.15 -16.21
C SER A 65 -14.22 3.16 -15.57
N ASN A 66 -14.28 4.42 -16.04
CA ASN A 66 -13.48 5.49 -15.52
C ASN A 66 -13.96 5.90 -14.12
N VAL A 67 -13.02 6.30 -13.28
CA VAL A 67 -13.26 6.71 -11.89
C VAL A 67 -12.59 8.05 -11.61
N TYR A 68 -13.09 8.76 -10.60
CA TYR A 68 -12.50 9.97 -10.08
C TYR A 68 -12.07 9.77 -8.63
N ILE A 69 -10.92 10.35 -8.27
CA ILE A 69 -10.40 10.27 -6.90
C ILE A 69 -10.87 11.51 -6.14
N GLY A 70 -11.73 11.32 -5.14
CA GLY A 70 -12.24 12.43 -4.34
C GLY A 70 -11.10 13.20 -3.64
N GLY A 71 -11.04 14.52 -3.89
CA GLY A 71 -10.04 15.41 -3.28
C GLY A 71 -8.64 15.34 -3.89
N ALA A 72 -8.46 14.71 -5.05
CA ALA A 72 -7.22 14.73 -5.83
C ALA A 72 -7.41 15.43 -7.16
N ASP A 73 -6.37 16.15 -7.62
CA ASP A 73 -6.33 16.75 -8.97
C ASP A 73 -6.03 15.71 -10.05
N HIS A 74 -5.42 14.59 -9.65
CA HIS A 74 -5.07 13.51 -10.55
C HIS A 74 -6.32 12.78 -11.05
N VAL A 75 -6.42 12.64 -12.38
CA VAL A 75 -7.43 11.80 -13.05
C VAL A 75 -6.75 10.49 -13.47
N PRO A 76 -7.21 9.34 -12.96
CA PRO A 76 -6.65 8.05 -13.34
C PRO A 76 -6.75 7.78 -14.85
N PRO A 77 -5.85 6.97 -15.41
CA PRO A 77 -5.91 6.55 -16.81
C PRO A 77 -7.26 5.95 -17.20
N ASP A 78 -7.58 5.95 -18.51
CA ASP A 78 -8.78 5.30 -19.02
C ASP A 78 -8.84 3.81 -18.61
N ALA A 79 -10.05 3.33 -18.29
CA ALA A 79 -10.25 1.95 -17.83
C ALA A 79 -9.71 0.91 -18.82
N LEU A 80 -9.79 1.17 -20.12
CA LEU A 80 -9.26 0.29 -21.17
C LEU A 80 -7.73 0.15 -21.12
N GLN A 81 -7.03 1.11 -20.52
CA GLN A 81 -5.57 1.11 -20.40
C GLN A 81 -5.07 0.40 -19.13
N VAL A 82 -5.93 0.19 -18.13
CA VAL A 82 -5.54 -0.36 -16.82
C VAL A 82 -4.73 -1.64 -16.95
N SER A 83 -5.19 -2.61 -17.74
CA SER A 83 -4.47 -3.88 -17.90
C SER A 83 -3.07 -3.71 -18.51
N ALA A 84 -2.94 -2.81 -19.50
CA ALA A 84 -1.64 -2.50 -20.11
C ALA A 84 -0.73 -1.74 -19.14
N ASP A 85 -1.28 -0.80 -18.36
CA ASP A 85 -0.52 -0.06 -17.35
C ASP A 85 -0.01 -0.98 -16.24
N MET A 86 -0.81 -1.93 -15.78
CA MET A 86 -0.39 -2.90 -14.77
C MET A 86 0.73 -3.80 -15.29
N LYS A 87 0.68 -4.26 -16.54
CA LYS A 87 1.78 -5.00 -17.17
C LYS A 87 3.05 -4.15 -17.26
N ARG A 88 2.92 -2.87 -17.65
CA ARG A 88 4.06 -1.92 -17.66
C ARG A 88 4.64 -1.72 -16.27
N LEU A 89 3.79 -1.61 -15.25
CA LEU A 89 4.21 -1.49 -13.86
C LEU A 89 5.03 -2.70 -13.41
N MET A 90 4.58 -3.93 -13.73
CA MET A 90 5.32 -5.14 -13.38
C MET A 90 6.66 -5.25 -14.13
N SER A 91 6.69 -4.89 -15.40
CA SER A 91 7.93 -4.85 -16.19
C SER A 91 8.92 -3.81 -15.64
N TRP A 92 8.42 -2.63 -15.27
CA TRP A 92 9.21 -1.61 -14.60
C TRP A 92 9.78 -2.12 -13.27
N PHE A 93 8.94 -2.72 -12.42
CA PHE A 93 9.38 -3.27 -11.15
C PHE A 93 10.47 -4.33 -11.32
N ALA A 94 10.27 -5.29 -12.24
CA ALA A 94 11.24 -6.34 -12.51
C ALA A 94 12.61 -5.81 -12.95
N LYS A 95 12.63 -4.67 -13.66
CA LYS A 95 13.86 -3.99 -14.08
C LYS A 95 14.49 -3.24 -12.89
N GLU A 96 13.72 -2.40 -12.21
CA GLU A 96 14.25 -1.46 -11.23
C GLU A 96 14.61 -2.09 -9.88
N GLN A 97 14.05 -3.25 -9.53
CA GLN A 97 14.37 -3.94 -8.26
C GLN A 97 15.85 -4.31 -8.10
N ARG A 98 16.64 -4.29 -9.20
CA ARG A 98 18.08 -4.56 -9.19
C ARG A 98 18.92 -3.29 -9.10
N HIS A 99 18.33 -2.12 -9.25
CA HIS A 99 19.01 -0.84 -9.37
C HIS A 99 18.67 0.13 -8.25
N LEU A 100 17.43 0.12 -7.77
CA LEU A 100 16.97 1.04 -6.74
C LEU A 100 17.13 0.45 -5.34
N HIS A 101 17.38 1.34 -4.38
CA HIS A 101 17.28 0.97 -2.97
C HIS A 101 15.85 0.53 -2.64
N THR A 102 15.68 -0.51 -1.81
CA THR A 102 14.38 -1.13 -1.52
C THR A 102 13.31 -0.13 -1.07
N VAL A 103 13.66 0.81 -0.19
CA VAL A 103 12.70 1.81 0.31
C VAL A 103 12.26 2.76 -0.80
N GLU A 104 13.17 3.16 -1.69
CA GLU A 104 12.87 3.97 -2.86
C GLU A 104 11.98 3.20 -3.84
N LEU A 105 12.34 1.95 -4.17
CA LEU A 105 11.54 1.07 -5.02
C LEU A 105 10.11 0.91 -4.49
N ALA A 106 9.96 0.65 -3.18
CA ALA A 106 8.67 0.50 -2.52
C ALA A 106 7.83 1.79 -2.60
N ALA A 107 8.44 2.95 -2.37
CA ALA A 107 7.78 4.25 -2.46
C ALA A 107 7.32 4.57 -3.89
N LEU A 108 8.16 4.31 -4.88
CA LEU A 108 7.84 4.55 -6.30
C LEU A 108 6.77 3.60 -6.80
N LEU A 109 6.84 2.31 -6.44
CA LEU A 109 5.80 1.34 -6.80
C LEU A 109 4.46 1.72 -6.16
N HIS A 110 4.48 2.12 -4.89
CA HIS A 110 3.30 2.61 -4.20
C HIS A 110 2.63 3.76 -4.95
N HIS A 111 3.39 4.80 -5.31
CA HIS A 111 2.86 5.92 -6.07
C HIS A 111 2.30 5.48 -7.43
N LYS A 112 3.08 4.70 -8.21
CA LYS A 112 2.66 4.25 -9.54
C LYS A 112 1.35 3.43 -9.48
N LEU A 113 1.19 2.58 -8.48
CA LEU A 113 -0.04 1.80 -8.29
C LEU A 113 -1.23 2.70 -7.92
N VAL A 114 -1.02 3.69 -7.04
CA VAL A 114 -2.04 4.70 -6.72
C VAL A 114 -2.39 5.54 -7.95
N TYR A 115 -1.41 5.90 -8.77
CA TYR A 115 -1.58 6.67 -10.00
C TYR A 115 -2.42 5.93 -11.05
N ILE A 116 -2.15 4.65 -11.30
CA ILE A 116 -2.94 3.80 -12.21
C ILE A 116 -4.37 3.63 -11.70
N HIS A 117 -4.54 3.55 -10.37
CA HIS A 117 -5.83 3.37 -9.72
C HIS A 117 -6.65 2.22 -10.34
N PRO A 118 -6.14 0.98 -10.31
CA PRO A 118 -6.67 -0.10 -11.14
C PRO A 118 -8.02 -0.65 -10.69
N PHE A 119 -8.51 -0.30 -9.51
CA PHE A 119 -9.74 -0.83 -8.93
C PHE A 119 -10.80 0.24 -8.72
N PHE A 120 -12.05 -0.16 -8.47
CA PHE A 120 -13.13 0.79 -8.16
C PHE A 120 -12.97 1.41 -6.76
N ASP A 121 -12.59 0.63 -5.75
CA ASP A 121 -12.29 1.07 -4.37
C ASP A 121 -11.03 0.32 -3.86
N GLY A 122 -10.56 0.61 -2.66
CA GLY A 122 -9.45 -0.11 -2.02
C GLY A 122 -8.05 0.15 -2.57
N ASN A 123 -7.89 0.99 -3.61
CA ASN A 123 -6.59 1.23 -4.26
C ASN A 123 -5.49 1.68 -3.30
N GLY A 124 -5.78 2.66 -2.45
CA GLY A 124 -4.82 3.16 -1.47
C GLY A 124 -4.45 2.13 -0.40
N ARG A 125 -5.41 1.31 0.05
CA ARG A 125 -5.17 0.21 1.02
C ARG A 125 -4.28 -0.85 0.39
N THR A 126 -4.61 -1.29 -0.82
CA THR A 126 -3.84 -2.27 -1.58
C THR A 126 -2.42 -1.79 -1.87
N ALA A 127 -2.25 -0.54 -2.34
CA ALA A 127 -0.94 0.02 -2.62
C ALA A 127 -0.04 0.08 -1.37
N ARG A 128 -0.60 0.38 -0.19
CA ARG A 128 0.15 0.33 1.07
C ARG A 128 0.57 -1.10 1.46
N LEU A 129 -0.29 -2.09 1.25
CA LEU A 129 0.08 -3.49 1.50
C LEU A 129 1.18 -3.94 0.55
N VAL A 130 1.08 -3.65 -0.74
CA VAL A 130 2.10 -3.99 -1.74
C VAL A 130 3.45 -3.33 -1.42
N MET A 131 3.45 -2.05 -1.02
CA MET A 131 4.64 -1.36 -0.53
C MET A 131 5.27 -2.11 0.65
N ASN A 132 4.46 -2.51 1.62
CA ASN A 132 4.91 -3.23 2.80
C ASN A 132 5.40 -4.65 2.50
N VAL A 133 4.83 -5.35 1.52
CA VAL A 133 5.38 -6.62 1.03
C VAL A 133 6.83 -6.45 0.57
N ILE A 134 7.14 -5.38 -0.20
CA ILE A 134 8.50 -5.13 -0.67
C ILE A 134 9.45 -4.82 0.49
N LEU A 135 9.03 -3.94 1.40
CA LEU A 135 9.83 -3.55 2.57
C LEU A 135 10.14 -4.74 3.47
N MET A 136 9.12 -5.50 3.85
CA MET A 136 9.26 -6.63 4.77
C MET A 136 10.09 -7.76 4.17
N ARG A 137 9.99 -8.03 2.87
CA ARG A 137 10.84 -9.00 2.17
C ARG A 137 12.33 -8.66 2.25
N ALA A 138 12.63 -7.38 2.31
CA ALA A 138 14.02 -6.90 2.46
C ALA A 138 14.43 -6.73 3.94
N GLY A 139 13.62 -7.20 4.89
CA GLY A 139 13.91 -7.12 6.32
C GLY A 139 13.59 -5.79 6.99
N TYR A 140 12.90 -4.87 6.27
CA TYR A 140 12.42 -3.62 6.88
C TYR A 140 11.11 -3.85 7.63
N PRO A 141 10.83 -3.08 8.69
CA PRO A 141 9.51 -3.07 9.31
C PRO A 141 8.47 -2.42 8.39
N LEU A 142 7.19 -2.58 8.76
CA LEU A 142 6.08 -1.92 8.09
C LEU A 142 6.25 -0.39 8.07
N ALA A 143 6.04 0.23 6.91
CA ALA A 143 5.85 1.67 6.80
C ALA A 143 4.39 2.02 7.12
N VAL A 144 4.14 2.53 8.32
CA VAL A 144 2.79 2.91 8.76
C VAL A 144 2.51 4.36 8.41
N ILE A 145 1.48 4.60 7.58
CA ILE A 145 1.00 5.94 7.24
C ILE A 145 -0.02 6.37 8.29
N LEU A 146 0.37 7.28 9.18
CA LEU A 146 -0.47 7.75 10.27
C LEU A 146 -1.55 8.72 9.77
N LYS A 147 -2.70 8.73 10.46
CA LYS A 147 -3.79 9.66 10.16
C LYS A 147 -3.33 11.13 10.21
N ASN A 148 -2.47 11.48 11.15
CA ASN A 148 -1.93 12.84 11.32
C ASN A 148 -1.00 13.27 10.17
N ASP A 149 -0.44 12.31 9.42
CA ASP A 149 0.43 12.57 8.27
C ASP A 149 -0.34 12.67 6.95
N ARG A 150 -1.68 12.52 6.97
CA ARG A 150 -2.52 12.45 5.77
C ARG A 150 -2.30 13.61 4.79
N GLN A 151 -2.21 14.83 5.30
CA GLN A 151 -1.97 16.01 4.43
C GLN A 151 -0.58 15.98 3.78
N LYS A 152 0.47 15.58 4.53
CA LYS A 152 1.83 15.42 4.00
C LYS A 152 1.88 14.33 2.95
N TYR A 153 1.20 13.23 3.19
CA TYR A 153 1.09 12.11 2.25
C TYR A 153 0.44 12.52 0.93
N TYR A 154 -0.70 13.22 0.96
CA TYR A 154 -1.35 13.69 -0.27
C TYR A 154 -0.51 14.72 -1.04
N LYS A 155 0.16 15.65 -0.34
CA LYS A 155 1.10 16.57 -0.99
C LYS A 155 2.26 15.84 -1.67
N ALA A 156 2.76 14.76 -1.04
CA ALA A 156 3.81 13.94 -1.62
C ALA A 156 3.35 13.19 -2.88
N LEU A 157 2.12 12.66 -2.89
CA LEU A 157 1.51 12.05 -4.08
C LEU A 157 1.34 13.08 -5.20
N GLN A 158 0.75 14.25 -4.91
CA GLN A 158 0.56 15.33 -5.91
C GLN A 158 1.88 15.83 -6.51
N ALA A 159 2.96 15.88 -5.72
CA ALA A 159 4.28 16.21 -6.24
C ALA A 159 4.80 15.11 -7.17
N ALA A 160 4.60 13.85 -6.81
CA ALA A 160 5.00 12.69 -7.61
C ALA A 160 4.19 12.56 -8.91
N ASP A 161 2.90 12.94 -8.91
CA ASP A 161 2.05 13.03 -10.12
C ASP A 161 2.63 14.01 -11.14
N LYS A 162 3.36 15.04 -10.67
CA LYS A 162 4.06 16.04 -11.48
C LYS A 162 5.53 15.67 -11.79
N GLY A 163 5.93 14.43 -11.47
CA GLY A 163 7.28 13.92 -11.72
C GLY A 163 8.32 14.19 -10.62
N ASN A 164 7.94 14.83 -9.51
CA ASN A 164 8.83 15.03 -8.36
C ASN A 164 8.62 13.94 -7.30
N PHE A 165 9.39 12.87 -7.41
CA PHE A 165 9.29 11.70 -6.53
C PHE A 165 10.01 11.85 -5.18
N SER A 166 10.84 12.88 -5.00
CA SER A 166 11.64 13.05 -3.79
C SER A 166 10.78 13.12 -2.51
N MET A 167 9.61 13.75 -2.58
CA MET A 167 8.72 13.91 -1.43
C MET A 167 8.09 12.59 -0.98
N ILE A 168 7.65 11.74 -1.94
CA ILE A 168 7.04 10.45 -1.58
C ILE A 168 8.10 9.46 -1.07
N VAL A 169 9.30 9.46 -1.64
CA VAL A 169 10.42 8.67 -1.16
C VAL A 169 10.78 9.08 0.27
N LYS A 170 10.99 10.38 0.53
CA LYS A 170 11.27 10.89 1.88
C LYS A 170 10.17 10.55 2.88
N PHE A 171 8.91 10.63 2.46
CA PHE A 171 7.77 10.28 3.31
C PHE A 171 7.81 8.80 3.73
N VAL A 172 8.08 7.89 2.81
CA VAL A 172 8.18 6.44 3.11
C VAL A 172 9.41 6.15 3.97
N VAL A 173 10.57 6.77 3.70
CA VAL A 173 11.76 6.67 4.54
C VAL A 173 11.42 7.03 6.00
N GLN A 174 10.79 8.18 6.22
CA GLN A 174 10.41 8.62 7.57
C GLN A 174 9.39 7.66 8.25
N ALA A 175 8.51 7.04 7.47
CA ALA A 175 7.58 6.04 8.00
C ALA A 175 8.31 4.76 8.44
N VAL A 176 9.29 4.30 7.67
CA VAL A 176 10.14 3.15 8.01
C VAL A 176 11.01 3.47 9.24
N GLU A 177 11.65 4.64 9.29
CA GLU A 177 12.47 5.08 10.44
C GLU A 177 11.66 5.07 11.74
N ARG A 178 10.43 5.64 11.72
CA ARG A 178 9.54 5.60 12.89
C ARG A 178 9.24 4.19 13.37
N SER A 179 9.02 3.28 12.44
CA SER A 179 8.77 1.87 12.79
C SER A 179 10.01 1.21 13.38
N LEU A 180 11.20 1.46 12.82
CA LEU A 180 12.48 1.01 13.37
C LEU A 180 12.69 1.52 14.80
N ASP A 181 12.42 2.80 15.05
CA ASP A 181 12.55 3.39 16.39
C ASP A 181 11.65 2.71 17.42
N ILE A 182 10.42 2.32 17.01
CA ILE A 182 9.51 1.58 17.89
C ILE A 182 10.09 0.20 18.21
N TYR A 183 10.59 -0.54 17.21
CA TYR A 183 11.21 -1.84 17.42
C TYR A 183 12.44 -1.75 18.33
N LEU A 184 13.33 -0.79 18.11
CA LEU A 184 14.53 -0.59 18.92
C LEU A 184 14.19 -0.28 20.38
N LYS A 185 13.19 0.57 20.62
CA LYS A 185 12.73 0.87 21.98
C LYS A 185 12.15 -0.34 22.70
N THR A 186 11.49 -1.25 22.00
CA THR A 186 10.94 -2.48 22.59
C THR A 186 12.02 -3.53 22.89
N LEU A 187 13.12 -3.52 22.14
CA LEU A 187 14.22 -4.44 22.32
C LEU A 187 15.26 -3.97 23.34
N THR A 188 15.29 -2.67 23.66
CA THR A 188 16.22 -2.13 24.65
C THR A 188 15.67 -2.41 26.05
N PRO A 189 16.36 -3.22 26.91
CA PRO A 189 15.90 -3.47 28.27
C PRO A 189 15.80 -2.17 29.07
N THR A 190 14.75 -2.03 29.87
CA THR A 190 14.46 -0.85 30.72
C THR A 190 15.57 -0.54 31.76
N SER A 191 16.55 -1.42 31.92
CA SER A 191 17.67 -1.31 32.84
C SER A 191 18.76 -0.29 32.45
N LEU A 192 18.72 0.25 31.21
CA LEU A 192 19.70 1.25 30.74
C LEU A 192 19.19 2.71 30.79
N GLN A 193 18.02 2.93 31.38
CA GLN A 193 17.42 4.28 31.54
C GLN A 193 17.51 4.81 32.98
N ARG A 194 18.53 4.39 33.77
CA ARG A 194 18.83 4.98 35.09
C ARG A 194 20.12 5.74 35.05
#